data_90f9ead20209405911e1e372066be7b7
#
_entry.id   90f9ead20209405911e1e372066be7b7
#
_cell.length_a   1.000
_cell.length_b   1.000
_cell.length_c   1.000
_cell.angle_alpha   90.00
_cell.angle_beta   90.00
_cell.angle_gamma   90.00
#
_symmetry.space_group_name_H-M   'P 1'
#
loop_
_entity.id
_entity.type
_entity.pdbx_description
1 polymer ?
#
loop_
_entity_poly.entity_id
_entity_poly.type
_entity_poly.pdbx_seq_one_letter_code
_entity_poly.pdbx_strand_id
1 'polypeptide(L)'
;MTPAQERGWQAGFPRFGLTLQAGQLDWDQTFGFAGRRIVEIGFGMGDSLLQMAQADPAAQFIGIEVHRPGVGRLLSQLLVSETRNLRV
;
A
#
# COMPACT_ATOMS: atom_id res chain seq x y z
N MET A 1 7.83 -6.53 15.63
CA MET A 1 8.22 -5.55 14.58
C MET A 1 9.45 -4.79 15.02
N THR A 2 10.28 -4.40 14.06
CA THR A 2 11.42 -3.51 14.33
C THR A 2 10.92 -2.08 14.61
N PRO A 3 11.75 -1.22 15.23
CA PRO A 3 11.38 0.19 15.40
C PRO A 3 11.07 0.91 14.09
N ALA A 4 11.79 0.56 13.00
CA ALA A 4 11.53 1.15 11.68
C ALA A 4 10.17 0.72 11.14
N GLN A 5 9.81 -0.55 11.29
CA GLN A 5 8.50 -1.06 10.89
C GLN A 5 7.38 -0.41 11.69
N GLU A 6 7.59 -0.23 13.00
CA GLU A 6 6.63 0.46 13.87
C GLU A 6 6.41 1.90 13.43
N ARG A 7 7.49 2.62 13.13
CA ARG A 7 7.38 4.00 12.63
C ARG A 7 6.66 4.04 11.28
N GLY A 8 6.90 3.05 10.42
CA GLY A 8 6.20 2.93 9.15
C GLY A 8 4.69 2.82 9.34
N TRP A 9 4.26 2.01 10.30
CA TRP A 9 2.86 1.89 10.65
C TRP A 9 2.29 3.23 11.11
N GLN A 10 2.95 3.88 12.06
CA GLN A 10 2.44 5.10 12.68
C GLN A 10 2.36 6.26 11.67
N ALA A 11 3.38 6.43 10.85
CA ALA A 11 3.44 7.53 9.90
C ALA A 11 2.80 7.20 8.55
N GLY A 12 2.90 5.94 8.11
CA GLY A 12 2.47 5.53 6.78
C GLY A 12 1.02 5.11 6.68
N PHE A 13 0.48 4.43 7.68
CA PHE A 13 -0.89 3.92 7.61
C PHE A 13 -1.94 5.03 7.40
N PRO A 14 -1.84 6.20 8.05
CA PRO A 14 -2.81 7.28 7.77
C PRO A 14 -2.83 7.74 6.31
N ARG A 15 -1.71 7.59 5.59
CA ARG A 15 -1.60 8.03 4.18
C ARG A 15 -1.92 6.92 3.18
N PHE A 16 -1.47 5.70 3.45
CA PHE A 16 -1.50 4.61 2.49
C PHE A 16 -2.35 3.43 2.93
N GLY A 17 -2.76 3.38 4.19
CA GLY A 17 -3.51 2.27 4.74
C GLY A 17 -4.98 2.32 4.40
N LEU A 18 -5.59 1.15 4.26
CA LEU A 18 -7.02 1.00 4.08
C LEU A 18 -7.56 0.12 5.21
N THR A 19 -8.72 0.51 5.74
CA THR A 19 -9.42 -0.28 6.75
C THR A 19 -10.54 -1.07 6.11
N LEU A 20 -10.76 -2.28 6.60
CA LEU A 20 -11.92 -3.06 6.17
C LEU A 20 -13.19 -2.36 6.60
N GLN A 21 -14.08 -2.14 5.63
CA GLN A 21 -15.38 -1.51 5.87
C GLN A 21 -16.46 -2.28 5.11
N ALA A 22 -17.69 -2.15 5.57
CA ALA A 22 -18.82 -2.68 4.83
C ALA A 22 -19.01 -1.89 3.53
N GLY A 23 -19.36 -2.58 2.44
CA GLY A 23 -19.61 -1.96 1.16
C GLY A 23 -18.41 -2.02 0.22
N GLN A 24 -18.50 -1.30 -0.87
CA GLN A 24 -17.49 -1.30 -1.91
C GLN A 24 -16.53 -0.13 -1.73
N LEU A 25 -15.25 -0.36 -2.01
CA LEU A 25 -14.24 0.68 -2.03
C LEU A 25 -14.38 1.51 -3.30
N ASP A 26 -14.36 2.83 -3.15
CA ASP A 26 -14.26 3.74 -4.29
C ASP A 26 -12.77 3.94 -4.62
N TRP A 27 -12.30 3.20 -5.61
CA TRP A 27 -10.90 3.20 -6.00
C TRP A 27 -10.44 4.56 -6.50
N ASP A 28 -11.22 5.19 -7.35
CA ASP A 28 -10.83 6.45 -7.99
C ASP A 28 -10.76 7.58 -6.96
N GLN A 29 -11.69 7.59 -6.01
CA GLN A 29 -11.63 8.54 -4.91
C GLN A 29 -10.44 8.26 -3.99
N THR A 30 -10.17 6.98 -3.68
CA THR A 30 -9.06 6.58 -2.81
C THR A 30 -7.72 7.01 -3.38
N PHE A 31 -7.51 6.82 -4.68
CA PHE A 31 -6.23 7.13 -5.33
C PHE A 31 -6.15 8.56 -5.86
N GLY A 32 -7.30 9.19 -6.13
CA GLY A 32 -7.33 10.52 -6.72
C GLY A 32 -7.19 10.54 -8.24
N PHE A 33 -7.16 9.37 -8.88
CA PHE A 33 -7.12 9.22 -10.33
C PHE A 33 -7.72 7.88 -10.74
N ALA A 34 -8.22 7.78 -11.96
CA ALA A 34 -8.74 6.53 -12.52
C ALA A 34 -7.62 5.73 -13.18
N GLY A 35 -7.72 4.41 -13.14
CA GLY A 35 -6.73 3.55 -13.77
C GLY A 35 -7.08 2.08 -13.66
N ARG A 36 -6.22 1.24 -14.23
CA ARG A 36 -6.35 -0.21 -14.10
C ARG A 36 -6.14 -0.62 -12.66
N ARG A 37 -6.94 -1.55 -12.18
CA ARG A 37 -6.96 -1.97 -10.77
C ARG A 37 -6.29 -3.32 -10.60
N ILE A 38 -5.30 -3.38 -9.72
CA ILE A 38 -4.56 -4.59 -9.42
C ILE A 38 -4.61 -4.81 -7.90
N VAL A 39 -4.97 -6.03 -7.50
CA VAL A 39 -4.94 -6.46 -6.10
C VAL A 39 -3.94 -7.59 -5.97
N GLU A 40 -3.01 -7.47 -5.02
CA GLU A 40 -2.12 -8.56 -4.65
C GLU A 40 -2.42 -8.99 -3.22
N ILE A 41 -2.72 -10.28 -3.04
CA ILE A 41 -2.98 -10.88 -1.73
C ILE A 41 -1.74 -11.64 -1.30
N GLY A 42 -1.25 -11.37 -0.08
CA GLY A 42 -0.08 -12.03 0.46
C GLY A 42 1.22 -11.47 -0.09
N PHE A 43 1.42 -10.15 -0.03
CA PHE A 43 2.60 -9.51 -0.61
C PHE A 43 3.87 -9.67 0.24
N GLY A 44 3.79 -10.24 1.44
CA GLY A 44 4.96 -10.46 2.30
C GLY A 44 5.57 -9.16 2.77
N MET A 45 6.83 -8.90 2.40
CA MET A 45 7.54 -7.65 2.74
C MET A 45 7.26 -6.53 1.74
N GLY A 46 6.64 -6.83 0.61
CA GLY A 46 6.11 -5.83 -0.32
C GLY A 46 7.09 -5.33 -1.38
N ASP A 47 8.32 -5.87 -1.45
CA ASP A 47 9.30 -5.36 -2.41
C ASP A 47 8.85 -5.52 -3.86
N SER A 48 8.31 -6.70 -4.22
CA SER A 48 7.80 -6.94 -5.58
C SER A 48 6.60 -6.06 -5.90
N LEU A 49 5.67 -5.94 -4.96
CA LEU A 49 4.47 -5.11 -5.14
C LEU A 49 4.85 -3.65 -5.35
N LEU A 50 5.79 -3.14 -4.56
CA LEU A 50 6.28 -1.77 -4.71
C LEU A 50 6.92 -1.54 -6.08
N GLN A 51 7.75 -2.49 -6.54
CA GLN A 51 8.37 -2.39 -7.85
C GLN A 51 7.34 -2.38 -8.97
N MET A 52 6.31 -3.23 -8.88
CA MET A 52 5.25 -3.24 -9.88
C MET A 52 4.48 -1.91 -9.92
N ALA A 53 4.16 -1.36 -8.75
CA ALA A 53 3.48 -0.08 -8.68
C ALA A 53 4.32 1.06 -9.27
N GLN A 54 5.62 1.08 -8.97
CA GLN A 54 6.53 2.11 -9.49
C GLN A 54 6.73 1.98 -11.01
N ALA A 55 6.69 0.74 -11.53
CA ALA A 55 6.84 0.50 -12.96
C ALA A 55 5.58 0.86 -13.76
N ASP A 56 4.43 0.96 -13.10
CA ASP A 56 3.15 1.25 -13.76
C ASP A 56 2.38 2.31 -12.96
N PRO A 57 2.84 3.56 -12.96
CA PRO A 57 2.27 4.61 -12.12
C PRO A 57 0.83 4.99 -12.48
N ALA A 58 0.37 4.63 -13.68
CA ALA A 58 -1.01 4.90 -14.10
C ALA A 58 -2.01 3.87 -13.58
N ALA A 59 -1.54 2.74 -13.04
CA ALA A 59 -2.41 1.72 -12.47
C ALA A 59 -2.62 1.95 -10.97
N GLN A 60 -3.71 1.40 -10.45
CA GLN A 60 -4.06 1.47 -9.03
C GLN A 60 -3.78 0.11 -8.39
N PHE A 61 -2.88 0.08 -7.40
CA PHE A 61 -2.46 -1.15 -6.73
C PHE A 61 -2.96 -1.17 -5.29
N ILE A 62 -3.57 -2.28 -4.88
CA ILE A 62 -3.91 -2.55 -3.48
C ILE A 62 -3.26 -3.86 -3.07
N GLY A 63 -2.48 -3.82 -2.00
CA GLY A 63 -1.89 -4.99 -1.39
C GLY A 63 -2.64 -5.39 -0.13
N ILE A 64 -2.82 -6.70 0.07
CA ILE A 64 -3.45 -7.27 1.25
C ILE A 64 -2.47 -8.24 1.89
N GLU A 65 -2.16 -8.02 3.16
CA GLU A 65 -1.23 -8.86 3.90
C GLU A 65 -1.62 -8.88 5.38
N VAL A 66 -1.48 -10.05 6.01
CA VAL A 66 -1.75 -10.22 7.43
C VAL A 66 -0.48 -10.18 8.29
N HIS A 67 0.69 -10.28 7.67
CA HIS A 67 1.98 -10.23 8.37
C HIS A 67 2.34 -8.78 8.67
N ARG A 68 2.10 -8.34 9.90
CA ARG A 68 2.27 -6.93 10.29
C ARG A 68 3.66 -6.35 10.01
N PRO A 69 4.79 -7.07 10.27
CA PRO A 69 6.11 -6.54 9.93
C PRO A 69 6.27 -6.25 8.43
N GLY A 70 5.70 -7.08 7.56
CA GLY A 70 5.74 -6.85 6.12
C GLY A 70 4.98 -5.60 5.71
N VAL A 71 3.80 -5.39 6.29
CA VAL A 71 3.02 -4.17 6.06
C VAL A 71 3.78 -2.95 6.54
N GLY A 72 4.37 -3.00 7.73
CA GLY A 72 5.16 -1.90 8.28
C GLY A 72 6.36 -1.55 7.41
N ARG A 73 7.05 -2.57 6.87
CA ARG A 73 8.16 -2.36 5.94
C ARG A 73 7.69 -1.67 4.67
N LEU A 74 6.59 -2.13 4.06
CA LEU A 74 6.06 -1.52 2.84
C LEU A 74 5.63 -0.08 3.08
N LEU A 75 4.96 0.19 4.19
CA LEU A 75 4.57 1.55 4.56
C LEU A 75 5.78 2.47 4.71
N SER A 76 6.88 1.99 5.31
CA SER A 76 8.13 2.75 5.40
C SER A 76 8.67 3.09 4.02
N GLN A 77 8.65 2.14 3.09
CA GLN A 77 9.12 2.36 1.72
C GLN A 77 8.22 3.35 0.97
N LEU A 78 6.92 3.29 1.18
CA LEU A 78 5.97 4.22 0.55
C LEU A 78 6.22 5.65 1.02
N LEU A 79 6.55 5.85 2.30
CA LEU A 79 6.84 7.17 2.84
C LEU A 79 8.05 7.82 2.17
N VAL A 80 9.10 7.05 1.86
CA VAL A 80 10.35 7.60 1.30
C VAL A 80 10.35 7.61 -0.22
N SER A 81 9.57 6.75 -0.87
CA SER A 81 9.56 6.64 -2.34
C SER A 81 8.57 7.57 -3.00
N GLU A 82 7.65 8.15 -2.25
CA GLU A 82 6.57 9.00 -2.77
C GLU A 82 5.70 8.29 -3.82
N THR A 83 5.56 6.99 -3.70
CA THR A 83 4.70 6.19 -4.58
C THR A 83 3.24 6.46 -4.24
N ARG A 84 2.46 6.92 -5.21
CA ARG A 84 1.08 7.38 -4.98
C ARG A 84 0.02 6.38 -5.38
N ASN A 85 0.38 5.35 -6.12
CA ASN A 85 -0.56 4.41 -6.73
C ASN A 85 -0.58 3.06 -6.01
N LEU A 86 -0.23 3.02 -4.73
CA LEU A 86 -0.25 1.82 -3.91
C LEU A 86 -0.88 2.13 -2.55
N ARG A 87 -1.84 1.28 -2.16
CA ARG A 87 -2.47 1.28 -0.83
C ARG A 87 -2.39 -0.12 -0.23
N VAL A 88 -2.45 -0.19 1.09
CA VAL A 88 -2.37 -1.49 1.81
C VAL A 88 -3.41 -1.60 2.90
#